data_52f1d78a0e8ad8d7d233465514b03d2a
#
_entry.id   52f1d78a0e8ad8d7d233465514b03d2a
#
_cell.length_a   1.000
_cell.length_b   1.000
_cell.length_c   1.000
_cell.angle_alpha   90.00
_cell.angle_beta   90.00
_cell.angle_gamma   90.00
#
_symmetry.space_group_name_H-M   'P 1'
#
loop_
_entity.id
_entity.type
_entity.pdbx_description
1 polymer ?
#
loop_
_entity_poly.entity_id
_entity_poly.type
_entity_poly.pdbx_seq_one_letter_code
_entity_poly.pdbx_strand_id
1 'polypeptide(L)'
;ATNIKRDGFSTNIHNGQDLDDADSFSVRNDFLVTLDESSTLRLFGQYSSVNRNGSAMKGIDDTTPGIRNLKQDSLSSLELSTSLFAGIYETDLGYANLKVLASIQQDFISVDRDNDRHFYNDASPSLPGVSTYTKAVFRPETSDVDTETFELNLISNEPLLDGKLDWTIGAVYMN
;
A
#
# COMPACT_ATOMS: atom_id res chain seq x y z
N ALA A 1 1.31 4.36 17.28
CA ALA A 1 0.43 4.94 16.26
C ALA A 1 1.07 6.20 15.69
N THR A 2 0.86 6.44 14.42
CA THR A 2 1.31 7.64 13.70
C THR A 2 0.12 8.25 12.99
N ASN A 3 0.03 9.58 13.04
CA ASN A 3 -0.96 10.33 12.29
C ASN A 3 -0.26 11.52 11.62
N ILE A 4 -0.42 11.66 10.32
CA ILE A 4 0.16 12.73 9.52
C ILE A 4 -0.99 13.42 8.79
N LYS A 5 -1.10 14.72 9.00
CA LYS A 5 -2.06 15.56 8.28
C LYS A 5 -1.38 16.84 7.81
N ARG A 6 -1.53 17.13 6.54
CA ARG A 6 -0.97 18.32 5.90
C ARG A 6 -1.88 18.78 4.78
N ASP A 7 -2.16 20.06 4.72
CA ASP A 7 -2.91 20.66 3.63
C ASP A 7 -2.14 20.56 2.31
N GLY A 8 -2.85 20.54 1.21
CA GLY A 8 -2.28 20.55 -0.13
C GLY A 8 -1.51 21.87 -0.39
N PHE A 9 -0.51 21.79 -1.21
CA PHE A 9 0.31 22.96 -1.60
C PHE A 9 0.24 23.26 -3.11
N SER A 10 -0.51 22.46 -3.84
CA SER A 10 -0.81 22.67 -5.26
C SER A 10 -2.32 22.82 -5.44
N THR A 11 -2.76 23.62 -6.38
CA THR A 11 -4.18 23.90 -6.55
C THR A 11 -4.63 23.69 -7.98
N ASN A 12 -5.68 22.92 -8.17
CA ASN A 12 -6.42 22.89 -9.41
C ASN A 12 -7.35 24.12 -9.46
N ILE A 13 -6.96 25.14 -10.20
CA ILE A 13 -7.70 26.40 -10.24
C ILE A 13 -9.05 26.32 -10.97
N HIS A 14 -9.34 25.21 -11.64
CA HIS A 14 -10.63 25.01 -12.30
C HIS A 14 -11.74 24.65 -11.29
N ASN A 15 -11.45 23.71 -10.40
CA ASN A 15 -12.43 23.18 -9.45
C ASN A 15 -12.13 23.55 -7.99
N GLY A 16 -11.00 24.21 -7.72
CA GLY A 16 -10.59 24.64 -6.37
C GLY A 16 -10.01 23.50 -5.52
N GLN A 17 -9.73 22.33 -6.09
CA GLN A 17 -9.16 21.22 -5.35
C GLN A 17 -7.70 21.49 -4.98
N ASP A 18 -7.38 21.38 -3.71
CA ASP A 18 -6.00 21.32 -3.23
C ASP A 18 -5.45 19.92 -3.46
N LEU A 19 -4.24 19.85 -4.01
CA LEU A 19 -3.54 18.62 -4.36
C LEU A 19 -2.21 18.55 -3.59
N ASP A 20 -1.57 17.39 -3.59
CA ASP A 20 -0.35 17.09 -2.83
C ASP A 20 -0.54 17.24 -1.30
N ASP A 21 -1.76 17.09 -0.82
CA ASP A 21 -2.07 16.97 0.60
C ASP A 21 -1.55 15.64 1.17
N ALA A 22 -1.58 15.50 2.47
CA ALA A 22 -1.30 14.25 3.14
C ALA A 22 -2.26 14.05 4.30
N ASP A 23 -2.98 12.94 4.29
CA ASP A 23 -3.76 12.45 5.42
C ASP A 23 -3.50 10.95 5.53
N SER A 24 -2.79 10.56 6.58
CA SER A 24 -2.43 9.17 6.81
C SER A 24 -2.44 8.81 8.28
N PHE A 25 -2.91 7.63 8.55
CA PHE A 25 -2.93 7.04 9.87
C PHE A 25 -2.30 5.65 9.84
N SER A 26 -1.52 5.31 10.87
CA SER A 26 -1.07 3.95 11.08
C SER A 26 -1.01 3.59 12.55
N VAL A 27 -1.34 2.35 12.85
CA VAL A 27 -1.21 1.75 14.16
C VAL A 27 -0.64 0.35 14.03
N ARG A 28 0.24 0.00 14.94
CA ARG A 28 0.84 -1.32 15.05
C ARG A 28 0.83 -1.77 16.50
N ASN A 29 0.45 -3.02 16.71
CA ASN A 29 0.55 -3.72 17.98
C ASN A 29 1.36 -5.00 17.79
N ASP A 30 2.16 -5.33 18.79
CA ASP A 30 3.03 -6.49 18.78
C ASP A 30 3.08 -7.04 20.22
N PHE A 31 2.62 -8.27 20.39
CA PHE A 31 2.55 -8.95 21.68
C PHE A 31 3.38 -10.22 21.60
N LEU A 32 4.30 -10.39 22.52
CA LEU A 32 5.04 -11.61 22.72
C LEU A 32 4.57 -12.26 24.02
N VAL A 33 4.11 -13.48 23.92
CA VAL A 33 3.63 -14.31 25.06
C VAL A 33 4.55 -15.50 25.19
N THR A 34 5.19 -15.65 26.32
CA THR A 34 5.92 -16.88 26.72
C THR A 34 4.89 -17.86 27.26
N LEU A 35 4.69 -18.98 26.58
CA LEU A 35 3.71 -20.02 26.96
C LEU A 35 4.29 -20.96 28.00
N ASP A 36 5.56 -21.34 27.81
CA ASP A 36 6.35 -22.15 28.70
C ASP A 36 7.86 -21.87 28.50
N GLU A 37 8.74 -22.69 29.10
CA GLU A 37 10.20 -22.51 29.02
C GLU A 37 10.75 -22.67 27.57
N SER A 38 10.05 -23.38 26.73
CA SER A 38 10.48 -23.72 25.37
C SER A 38 9.67 -23.04 24.25
N SER A 39 8.53 -22.41 24.58
CA SER A 39 7.53 -22.00 23.60
C SER A 39 7.13 -20.54 23.74
N THR A 40 7.06 -19.85 22.61
CA THR A 40 6.58 -18.47 22.53
C THR A 40 5.51 -18.32 21.44
N LEU A 41 4.62 -17.37 21.66
CA LEU A 41 3.63 -16.92 20.69
C LEU A 41 3.74 -15.41 20.52
N ARG A 42 4.02 -14.97 19.30
CA ARG A 42 4.00 -13.56 18.93
C ARG A 42 2.74 -13.26 18.12
N LEU A 43 1.97 -12.29 18.54
CA LEU A 43 0.79 -11.79 17.83
C LEU A 43 1.09 -10.38 17.34
N PHE A 44 0.91 -10.17 16.07
CA PHE A 44 1.20 -8.92 15.40
C PHE A 44 -0.04 -8.42 14.66
N GLY A 45 -0.38 -7.15 14.86
CA GLY A 45 -1.47 -6.49 14.16
C GLY A 45 -1.05 -5.11 13.68
N GLN A 46 -1.31 -4.78 12.42
CA GLN A 46 -1.05 -3.48 11.82
C GLN A 46 -2.24 -3.05 10.98
N TYR A 47 -2.58 -1.78 11.10
CA TYR A 47 -3.49 -1.08 10.21
C TYR A 47 -2.84 0.21 9.75
N SER A 48 -2.97 0.51 8.47
CA SER A 48 -2.57 1.79 7.89
C SER A 48 -3.61 2.26 6.87
N SER A 49 -3.82 3.56 6.82
CA SER A 49 -4.66 4.20 5.82
C SER A 49 -4.02 5.48 5.32
N VAL A 50 -4.24 5.76 4.04
CA VAL A 50 -3.88 7.02 3.37
C VAL A 50 -5.10 7.49 2.61
N ASN A 51 -5.49 8.74 2.83
CA ASN A 51 -6.56 9.40 2.09
C ASN A 51 -6.08 10.79 1.68
N ARG A 52 -6.06 11.07 0.39
CA ARG A 52 -5.57 12.34 -0.13
C ARG A 52 -6.16 12.68 -1.49
N ASN A 53 -6.09 13.92 -1.87
CA ASN A 53 -6.62 14.45 -3.12
C ASN A 53 -5.75 14.15 -4.36
N GLY A 54 -4.80 13.24 -4.27
CA GLY A 54 -3.94 12.91 -5.38
C GLY A 54 -2.78 13.90 -5.60
N SER A 55 -1.92 13.55 -6.53
CA SER A 55 -0.72 14.33 -6.83
C SER A 55 -0.98 15.35 -7.93
N ALA A 56 -0.46 16.56 -7.76
CA ALA A 56 -0.51 17.59 -8.78
C ALA A 56 0.38 17.20 -9.97
N MET A 57 -0.24 16.98 -11.11
CA MET A 57 0.46 16.68 -12.35
C MET A 57 0.02 17.67 -13.41
N LYS A 58 0.93 18.57 -13.78
CA LYS A 58 0.67 19.59 -14.79
C LYS A 58 0.97 19.04 -16.18
N GLY A 59 0.03 19.19 -17.12
CA GLY A 59 0.25 18.87 -18.53
C GLY A 59 1.39 19.71 -19.11
N ILE A 60 2.11 19.18 -20.11
CA ILE A 60 3.27 19.87 -20.72
C ILE A 60 2.89 21.18 -21.40
N ASP A 61 1.66 21.27 -21.85
CA ASP A 61 1.06 22.42 -22.55
C ASP A 61 0.13 23.25 -21.64
N ASP A 62 0.02 22.90 -20.36
CA ASP A 62 -0.73 23.71 -19.39
C ASP A 62 0.03 25.01 -19.08
N THR A 63 -0.49 26.11 -19.61
CA THR A 63 0.05 27.47 -19.44
C THR A 63 -0.46 28.19 -18.20
N THR A 64 -1.16 27.51 -17.31
CA THR A 64 -1.68 28.10 -16.08
C THR A 64 -0.55 28.77 -15.28
N PRO A 65 -0.70 30.07 -14.92
CA PRO A 65 0.33 30.79 -14.18
C PRO A 65 0.59 30.20 -12.78
N GLY A 66 1.83 30.17 -12.38
CA GLY A 66 2.26 29.65 -11.08
C GLY A 66 2.68 28.17 -11.15
N ILE A 67 3.80 27.87 -10.53
CA ILE A 67 4.43 26.54 -10.57
C ILE A 67 3.58 25.45 -9.91
N ARG A 68 2.69 25.85 -8.98
CA ARG A 68 1.83 24.95 -8.21
C ARG A 68 0.35 25.04 -8.60
N ASN A 69 0.04 25.81 -9.62
CA ASN A 69 -1.30 25.91 -10.18
C ASN A 69 -1.40 25.09 -11.44
N LEU A 70 -2.50 24.39 -11.57
CA LEU A 70 -2.80 23.59 -12.75
C LEU A 70 -4.30 23.67 -13.09
N LYS A 71 -4.67 23.21 -14.26
CA LYS A 71 -6.05 23.11 -14.70
C LYS A 71 -6.34 21.69 -15.17
N GLN A 72 -7.25 21.03 -14.48
CA GLN A 72 -7.76 19.71 -14.81
C GLN A 72 -9.28 19.72 -14.67
N ASP A 73 -9.96 19.00 -15.52
CA ASP A 73 -11.42 18.98 -15.51
C ASP A 73 -12.01 17.90 -14.58
N SER A 74 -11.19 16.96 -14.12
CA SER A 74 -11.59 15.92 -13.19
C SER A 74 -11.03 16.13 -11.79
N LEU A 75 -11.74 15.62 -10.79
CA LEU A 75 -11.23 15.51 -9.42
C LEU A 75 -10.25 14.34 -9.33
N SER A 76 -9.24 14.48 -8.49
CA SER A 76 -8.30 13.41 -8.20
C SER A 76 -8.41 13.00 -6.73
N SER A 77 -8.33 11.69 -6.48
CA SER A 77 -8.28 11.13 -5.14
C SER A 77 -7.40 9.88 -5.08
N LEU A 78 -6.88 9.60 -3.91
CA LEU A 78 -6.18 8.36 -3.59
C LEU A 78 -6.60 7.90 -2.21
N GLU A 79 -7.16 6.70 -2.15
CA GLU A 79 -7.45 6.00 -0.91
C GLU A 79 -6.69 4.68 -0.90
N LEU A 80 -5.93 4.45 0.15
CA LEU A 80 -5.18 3.22 0.40
C LEU A 80 -5.50 2.75 1.81
N SER A 81 -5.72 1.46 1.99
CA SER A 81 -5.70 0.88 3.33
C SER A 81 -5.07 -0.50 3.31
N THR A 82 -4.33 -0.81 4.36
CA THR A 82 -3.73 -2.13 4.59
C THR A 82 -4.06 -2.56 6.00
N SER A 83 -4.59 -3.76 6.13
CA SER A 83 -4.75 -4.47 7.40
C SER A 83 -3.93 -5.74 7.36
N LEU A 84 -3.07 -5.95 8.35
CA LEU A 84 -2.28 -7.16 8.51
C LEU A 84 -2.44 -7.70 9.92
N PHE A 85 -2.77 -8.97 10.03
CA PHE A 85 -2.73 -9.71 11.28
C PHE A 85 -1.90 -10.97 11.09
N ALA A 86 -0.95 -11.24 12.01
CA ALA A 86 -0.10 -12.41 11.96
C ALA A 86 0.10 -13.01 13.36
N GLY A 87 0.23 -14.34 13.39
CA GLY A 87 0.64 -15.12 14.53
C GLY A 87 1.90 -15.91 14.21
N ILE A 88 2.88 -15.89 15.10
CA ILE A 88 4.11 -16.66 15.00
C ILE A 88 4.24 -17.47 16.27
N TYR A 89 4.23 -18.78 16.13
CA TYR A 89 4.50 -19.73 17.20
C TYR A 89 5.88 -20.33 17.00
N GLU A 90 6.69 -20.31 18.04
CA GLU A 90 8.03 -20.90 18.05
C GLU A 90 8.16 -21.81 19.27
N THR A 91 8.72 -23.00 19.08
CA THR A 91 8.99 -23.94 20.19
C THR A 91 10.22 -24.78 19.92
N ASP A 92 10.99 -25.03 20.98
CA ASP A 92 12.11 -25.97 20.95
C ASP A 92 11.60 -27.39 21.21
N LEU A 93 11.81 -28.28 20.23
CA LEU A 93 11.47 -29.69 20.31
C LEU A 93 12.65 -30.54 20.84
N GLY A 94 13.76 -29.91 21.23
CA GLY A 94 14.99 -30.56 21.68
C GLY A 94 15.95 -30.85 20.50
N TYR A 95 15.50 -31.48 19.46
CA TYR A 95 16.30 -31.78 18.26
C TYR A 95 16.17 -30.74 17.15
N ALA A 96 15.13 -29.93 17.17
CA ALA A 96 14.86 -28.88 16.21
C ALA A 96 13.98 -27.77 16.81
N ASN A 97 14.10 -26.58 16.31
CA ASN A 97 13.16 -25.49 16.54
C ASN A 97 12.04 -25.54 15.49
N LEU A 98 10.80 -25.61 15.97
CA LEU A 98 9.61 -25.46 15.13
C LEU A 98 9.19 -23.99 15.12
N LYS A 99 9.00 -23.44 13.92
CA LYS A 99 8.40 -22.13 13.71
C LYS A 99 7.20 -22.25 12.79
N VAL A 100 6.05 -21.76 13.25
CA VAL A 100 4.82 -21.70 12.49
C VAL A 100 4.39 -20.24 12.37
N LEU A 101 4.14 -19.78 11.16
CA LEU A 101 3.58 -18.46 10.88
C LEU A 101 2.24 -18.62 10.18
N ALA A 102 1.25 -17.86 10.61
CA ALA A 102 0.00 -17.68 9.89
C ALA A 102 -0.30 -16.19 9.82
N SER A 103 -0.72 -15.69 8.65
CA SER A 103 -1.12 -14.29 8.47
C SER A 103 -2.27 -14.14 7.50
N ILE A 104 -3.04 -13.08 7.72
CA ILE A 104 -4.03 -12.55 6.81
C ILE A 104 -3.71 -11.08 6.55
N GLN A 105 -3.75 -10.68 5.30
CA GLN A 105 -3.55 -9.30 4.87
C GLN A 105 -4.66 -8.90 3.91
N GLN A 106 -5.18 -7.70 4.09
CA GLN A 106 -6.16 -7.08 3.20
C GLN A 106 -5.59 -5.75 2.73
N ASP A 107 -5.50 -5.57 1.43
CA ASP A 107 -5.05 -4.35 0.79
C ASP A 107 -6.16 -3.80 -0.09
N PHE A 108 -6.52 -2.55 0.16
CA PHE A 108 -7.46 -1.80 -0.65
C PHE A 108 -6.78 -0.58 -1.26
N ILE A 109 -7.01 -0.36 -2.54
CA ILE A 109 -6.60 0.85 -3.26
C ILE A 109 -7.77 1.36 -4.10
N SER A 110 -8.04 2.65 -4.01
CA SER A 110 -8.93 3.37 -4.91
C SER A 110 -8.24 4.64 -5.38
N VAL A 111 -8.17 4.82 -6.68
CA VAL A 111 -7.52 5.97 -7.32
C VAL A 111 -8.46 6.57 -8.33
N ASP A 112 -8.75 7.85 -8.16
CA ASP A 112 -9.36 8.68 -9.19
C ASP A 112 -8.33 9.66 -9.71
N ARG A 113 -8.20 9.78 -11.01
CA ARG A 113 -7.25 10.72 -11.60
C ARG A 113 -7.73 11.23 -12.94
N ASP A 114 -7.38 12.47 -13.19
CA ASP A 114 -7.36 13.05 -14.53
C ASP A 114 -6.19 12.45 -15.29
N ASN A 115 -6.48 11.57 -16.23
CA ASN A 115 -5.44 10.78 -16.92
C ASN A 115 -4.76 11.55 -18.05
N ASP A 116 -5.44 12.50 -18.68
CA ASP A 116 -4.88 13.34 -19.73
C ASP A 116 -4.28 14.65 -19.20
N ARG A 117 -4.58 15.01 -17.96
CA ARG A 117 -4.04 16.19 -17.25
C ARG A 117 -4.35 17.51 -17.92
N HIS A 118 -5.46 17.56 -18.62
CA HIS A 118 -5.91 18.72 -19.35
C HIS A 118 -7.25 19.24 -18.85
N PHE A 119 -7.47 20.49 -19.12
CA PHE A 119 -8.78 21.13 -19.02
C PHE A 119 -9.30 21.39 -20.41
N TYR A 120 -10.39 20.75 -20.77
CA TYR A 120 -11.07 20.99 -22.03
C TYR A 120 -12.32 21.85 -21.83
N ASN A 121 -12.41 22.92 -22.61
CA ASN A 121 -13.63 23.67 -22.78
C ASN A 121 -14.00 23.70 -24.28
N ASP A 122 -15.20 24.18 -24.59
CA ASP A 122 -15.69 24.24 -25.99
C ASP A 122 -14.82 25.10 -26.92
N ALA A 123 -13.90 25.89 -26.38
CA ALA A 123 -12.95 26.73 -27.12
C ALA A 123 -11.54 26.11 -27.18
N SER A 124 -11.31 24.91 -26.60
CA SER A 124 -10.00 24.27 -26.69
C SER A 124 -9.69 23.88 -28.12
N PRO A 125 -8.53 24.27 -28.66
CA PRO A 125 -8.15 23.90 -30.02
C PRO A 125 -7.93 22.40 -30.13
N SER A 126 -8.40 21.78 -31.19
CA SER A 126 -8.04 20.42 -31.54
C SER A 126 -6.55 20.34 -31.90
N LEU A 127 -5.80 19.39 -31.34
CA LEU A 127 -4.43 19.16 -31.79
C LEU A 127 -4.39 18.61 -33.20
N PRO A 128 -3.50 19.11 -34.08
CA PRO A 128 -3.36 18.60 -35.43
C PRO A 128 -3.06 17.10 -35.44
N GLY A 129 -3.88 16.31 -36.14
CA GLY A 129 -3.69 14.87 -36.30
C GLY A 129 -4.45 13.99 -35.29
N VAL A 130 -5.22 14.57 -34.38
CA VAL A 130 -6.08 13.82 -33.45
C VAL A 130 -7.55 14.08 -33.84
N SER A 131 -8.23 13.06 -34.33
CA SER A 131 -9.58 13.18 -34.87
C SER A 131 -10.70 13.29 -33.85
N THR A 132 -10.43 13.01 -32.60
CA THR A 132 -11.40 13.11 -31.50
C THR A 132 -10.67 13.30 -30.17
N TYR A 133 -10.87 14.45 -29.52
CA TYR A 133 -10.58 14.60 -28.10
C TYR A 133 -11.67 13.90 -27.31
N THR A 134 -11.29 12.92 -26.55
CA THR A 134 -12.13 12.42 -25.48
C THR A 134 -12.09 13.47 -24.38
N LYS A 135 -13.15 14.26 -24.25
CA LYS A 135 -13.31 15.17 -23.11
C LYS A 135 -13.27 14.33 -21.84
N ALA A 136 -12.45 14.73 -20.88
CA ALA A 136 -12.33 14.11 -19.56
C ALA A 136 -11.99 12.60 -19.61
N VAL A 137 -10.73 12.26 -19.70
CA VAL A 137 -10.30 10.86 -19.47
C VAL A 137 -10.15 10.62 -17.97
N PHE A 138 -11.29 10.57 -17.30
CA PHE A 138 -11.38 10.11 -15.93
C PHE A 138 -11.13 8.60 -15.87
N ARG A 139 -10.21 8.19 -15.04
CA ARG A 139 -9.86 6.77 -14.88
C ARG A 139 -9.93 6.37 -13.40
N PRO A 140 -11.09 5.88 -12.95
CA PRO A 140 -11.19 5.23 -11.65
C PRO A 140 -10.48 3.88 -11.72
N GLU A 141 -9.71 3.58 -10.70
CA GLU A 141 -9.05 2.30 -10.53
C GLU A 141 -9.25 1.85 -9.08
N THR A 142 -9.83 0.67 -8.90
CA THR A 142 -10.04 0.09 -7.57
C THR A 142 -9.51 -1.33 -7.58
N SER A 143 -8.77 -1.68 -6.56
CA SER A 143 -8.28 -3.04 -6.31
C SER A 143 -8.49 -3.38 -4.84
N ASP A 144 -8.93 -4.60 -4.62
CA ASP A 144 -9.11 -5.20 -3.29
C ASP A 144 -8.43 -6.57 -3.33
N VAL A 145 -7.45 -6.78 -2.46
CA VAL A 145 -6.62 -7.98 -2.45
C VAL A 145 -6.56 -8.54 -1.04
N ASP A 146 -7.01 -9.78 -0.90
CA ASP A 146 -6.84 -10.57 0.31
C ASP A 146 -5.68 -11.55 0.11
N THR A 147 -4.81 -11.64 1.09
CA THR A 147 -3.68 -12.58 1.09
C THR A 147 -3.67 -13.38 2.37
N GLU A 148 -3.65 -14.68 2.24
CA GLU A 148 -3.47 -15.61 3.34
C GLU A 148 -2.12 -16.31 3.21
N THR A 149 -1.34 -16.35 4.30
CA THR A 149 -0.06 -17.03 4.32
C THR A 149 0.01 -18.01 5.48
N PHE A 150 0.49 -19.20 5.21
CA PHE A 150 0.86 -20.18 6.22
C PHE A 150 2.27 -20.68 5.92
N GLU A 151 3.14 -20.66 6.91
CA GLU A 151 4.51 -21.11 6.81
C GLU A 151 4.86 -21.99 8.00
N LEU A 152 5.56 -23.09 7.74
CA LEU A 152 6.08 -24.01 8.74
C LEU A 152 7.56 -24.26 8.44
N ASN A 153 8.41 -24.09 9.47
CA ASN A 153 9.83 -24.37 9.39
C ASN A 153 10.26 -25.23 10.58
N LEU A 154 11.09 -26.22 10.28
CA LEU A 154 11.86 -26.99 11.25
C LEU A 154 13.35 -26.72 11.00
N ILE A 155 14.04 -26.25 12.03
CA ILE A 155 15.45 -25.84 11.96
C ILE A 155 16.22 -26.68 12.97
N SER A 156 17.25 -27.40 12.54
CA SER A 156 18.05 -28.25 13.45
C SER A 156 18.67 -27.44 14.59
N ASN A 157 18.62 -27.98 15.82
CA ASN A 157 19.29 -27.38 16.96
C ASN A 157 20.79 -27.73 16.99
N GLU A 158 21.11 -28.93 16.50
CA GLU A 158 22.46 -29.43 16.44
C GLU A 158 22.78 -29.97 15.03
N PRO A 159 24.03 -29.77 14.58
CA PRO A 159 24.46 -30.35 13.32
C PRO A 159 24.47 -31.88 13.38
N LEU A 160 24.02 -32.50 12.30
CA LEU A 160 24.15 -33.96 12.09
C LEU A 160 25.51 -34.30 11.49
N LEU A 161 25.83 -35.61 11.39
CA LEU A 161 27.04 -36.13 10.76
C LEU A 161 28.34 -35.57 11.34
N ASP A 162 28.48 -35.64 12.67
CA ASP A 162 29.67 -35.14 13.41
C ASP A 162 29.95 -33.66 13.15
N GLY A 163 28.89 -32.84 13.15
CA GLY A 163 29.03 -31.38 13.01
C GLY A 163 29.16 -30.90 11.55
N LYS A 164 28.80 -31.71 10.56
CA LYS A 164 28.97 -31.40 9.14
C LYS A 164 27.67 -31.00 8.42
N LEU A 165 26.48 -31.18 9.03
CA LEU A 165 25.22 -30.94 8.37
C LEU A 165 24.23 -30.23 9.30
N ASP A 166 24.00 -28.93 9.04
CA ASP A 166 22.83 -28.21 9.54
C ASP A 166 21.71 -28.36 8.52
N TRP A 167 20.47 -28.53 8.99
CA TRP A 167 19.34 -28.69 8.09
C TRP A 167 18.18 -27.78 8.49
N THR A 168 17.45 -27.33 7.47
CA THR A 168 16.15 -26.65 7.60
C THR A 168 15.19 -27.28 6.61
N ILE A 169 14.00 -27.62 7.10
CA ILE A 169 12.89 -28.13 6.27
C ILE A 169 11.72 -27.18 6.48
N GLY A 170 11.13 -26.71 5.40
CA GLY A 170 9.99 -25.81 5.45
C GLY A 170 8.95 -26.07 4.38
N ALA A 171 7.75 -25.58 4.64
CA ALA A 171 6.66 -25.53 3.69
C ALA A 171 5.96 -24.17 3.80
N VAL A 172 5.52 -23.62 2.67
CA VAL A 172 4.75 -22.37 2.60
C VAL A 172 3.52 -22.59 1.73
N TYR A 173 2.42 -22.03 2.19
CA TYR A 173 1.19 -21.85 1.42
C TYR A 173 0.83 -20.37 1.41
N MET A 174 0.47 -19.86 0.24
CA MET A 174 0.00 -18.50 0.05
C MET A 174 -1.13 -18.50 -0.98
N ASN A 175 -2.19 -17.83 -0.66
CA ASN A 175 -3.36 -17.63 -1.52
C ASN A 175 -3.66 -16.14 -1.69
#